data_f39c98ae42229ccd5311e8cd96b33d7e
#
_entry.id   f39c98ae42229ccd5311e8cd96b33d7e
#
_cell.length_a   1.000
_cell.length_b   1.000
_cell.length_c   1.000
_cell.angle_alpha   90.00
_cell.angle_beta   90.00
_cell.angle_gamma   90.00
#
_symmetry.space_group_name_H-M   'P 1'
#
loop_
_entity.id
_entity.type
_entity.pdbx_description
1 polymer ?
#
loop_
_entity_poly.entity_id
_entity_poly.type
_entity_poly.pdbx_seq_one_letter_code
_entity_poly.pdbx_strand_id
1 'polypeptide(L)'
;MNPPRLEAPQIGKAVLAALVLGAIVFTGAVLPAEYGKDPLGTGKLLGLSSLYQPEGHHHHVHTVESAPTYPILTMADAGSDPSIPMPKEANNPAPEKQYNEREDSVTVRVLAGKGIEFKMNVLKYGKVKYEWVTDHGVLFSDFHGEVKEEHPDPKKDEFFESYTEAYSNNIIGTFCAPYEGRHGWYFKNKSAKDIVVTIRLKGQYTL
;
A
#
# COMPACT_ATOMS: atom_id res chain seq x y z
N MET A 1 -56.62 -8.05 -20.31
CA MET A 1 -56.89 -8.35 -18.89
C MET A 1 -56.40 -7.19 -18.06
N ASN A 2 -57.29 -6.45 -17.36
CA ASN A 2 -56.85 -5.41 -16.44
C ASN A 2 -56.30 -6.06 -15.17
N PRO A 3 -55.18 -5.59 -14.64
CA PRO A 3 -54.65 -6.12 -13.38
C PRO A 3 -55.68 -5.85 -12.24
N PRO A 4 -55.77 -6.74 -11.26
CA PRO A 4 -56.67 -6.57 -10.14
C PRO A 4 -56.31 -5.27 -9.37
N ARG A 5 -57.27 -4.34 -9.25
CA ARG A 5 -57.07 -3.14 -8.43
C ARG A 5 -57.44 -3.49 -6.99
N LEU A 6 -56.50 -3.26 -6.08
CA LEU A 6 -56.75 -3.40 -4.65
C LEU A 6 -57.68 -2.26 -4.20
N GLU A 7 -58.69 -2.62 -3.40
CA GLU A 7 -59.58 -1.63 -2.78
C GLU A 7 -58.90 -0.88 -1.61
N ALA A 8 -59.28 0.37 -1.34
CA ALA A 8 -58.68 1.19 -0.31
C ALA A 8 -58.52 0.53 1.07
N PRO A 9 -59.47 -0.27 1.57
CA PRO A 9 -59.32 -0.96 2.85
C PRO A 9 -58.28 -2.10 2.79
N GLN A 10 -58.07 -2.72 1.63
CA GLN A 10 -57.03 -3.75 1.43
C GLN A 10 -55.65 -3.11 1.42
N ILE A 11 -55.50 -1.95 0.79
CA ILE A 11 -54.26 -1.17 0.78
C ILE A 11 -53.93 -0.74 2.21
N GLY A 12 -54.89 -0.23 2.99
CA GLY A 12 -54.69 0.15 4.38
C GLY A 12 -54.20 -0.99 5.27
N LYS A 13 -54.79 -2.19 5.13
CA LYS A 13 -54.35 -3.39 5.85
C LYS A 13 -52.94 -3.83 5.43
N ALA A 14 -52.62 -3.79 4.14
CA ALA A 14 -51.30 -4.14 3.63
C ALA A 14 -50.21 -3.16 4.16
N VAL A 15 -50.48 -1.86 4.17
CA VAL A 15 -49.59 -0.85 4.72
C VAL A 15 -49.38 -1.05 6.22
N LEU A 16 -50.45 -1.31 6.98
CA LEU A 16 -50.34 -1.60 8.40
C LEU A 16 -49.48 -2.86 8.67
N ALA A 17 -49.73 -3.91 7.92
CA ALA A 17 -48.95 -5.15 8.04
C ALA A 17 -47.46 -4.94 7.71
N ALA A 18 -47.16 -4.15 6.67
CA ALA A 18 -45.78 -3.80 6.31
C ALA A 18 -45.08 -2.97 7.40
N LEU A 19 -45.79 -2.01 8.01
CA LEU A 19 -45.25 -1.22 9.12
C LEU A 19 -44.96 -2.08 10.36
N VAL A 20 -45.84 -3.00 10.72
CA VAL A 20 -45.66 -3.92 11.82
C VAL A 20 -44.46 -4.83 11.57
N LEU A 21 -44.36 -5.42 10.35
CA LEU A 21 -43.24 -6.27 9.97
C LEU A 21 -41.93 -5.49 9.96
N GLY A 22 -41.92 -4.26 9.42
CA GLY A 22 -40.77 -3.37 9.45
C GLY A 22 -40.31 -3.04 10.87
N ALA A 23 -41.23 -2.78 11.77
CA ALA A 23 -40.92 -2.54 13.18
C ALA A 23 -40.31 -3.77 13.87
N ILE A 24 -40.80 -4.98 13.58
CA ILE A 24 -40.27 -6.23 14.09
C ILE A 24 -38.81 -6.45 13.58
N VAL A 25 -38.60 -6.27 12.28
CA VAL A 25 -37.25 -6.42 11.69
C VAL A 25 -36.31 -5.35 12.25
N PHE A 26 -36.78 -4.11 12.36
CA PHE A 26 -35.96 -3.03 12.89
C PHE A 26 -35.54 -3.29 14.36
N THR A 27 -36.49 -3.67 15.21
CA THR A 27 -36.19 -3.92 16.65
C THR A 27 -35.45 -5.23 16.89
N GLY A 28 -35.72 -6.25 16.09
CA GLY A 28 -35.15 -7.59 16.29
C GLY A 28 -33.83 -7.85 15.56
N ALA A 29 -33.54 -7.08 14.52
CA ALA A 29 -32.32 -7.29 13.72
C ALA A 29 -31.47 -6.02 13.60
N VAL A 30 -32.06 -4.90 13.13
CA VAL A 30 -31.29 -3.69 12.85
C VAL A 30 -30.75 -3.04 14.13
N LEU A 31 -31.60 -2.87 15.16
CA LEU A 31 -31.15 -2.28 16.42
C LEU A 31 -29.98 -3.07 17.08
N PRO A 32 -30.04 -4.41 17.16
CA PRO A 32 -28.92 -5.17 17.69
C PRO A 32 -27.65 -5.09 16.83
N ALA A 33 -27.78 -5.14 15.51
CA ALA A 33 -26.65 -5.17 14.59
C ALA A 33 -25.95 -3.83 14.45
N GLU A 34 -26.72 -2.74 14.37
CA GLU A 34 -26.19 -1.40 14.06
C GLU A 34 -26.01 -0.51 15.29
N TYR A 35 -26.82 -0.72 16.32
CA TYR A 35 -26.85 0.16 17.51
C TYR A 35 -26.51 -0.56 18.82
N GLY A 36 -26.25 -1.85 18.80
CA GLY A 36 -25.95 -2.63 19.99
C GLY A 36 -27.10 -2.74 20.99
N LYS A 37 -28.32 -2.33 20.61
CA LYS A 37 -29.51 -2.32 21.47
C LYS A 37 -30.37 -3.53 21.15
N ASP A 38 -30.47 -4.47 22.05
CA ASP A 38 -31.22 -5.72 21.87
C ASP A 38 -32.38 -5.85 22.88
N PRO A 39 -33.46 -5.04 22.70
CA PRO A 39 -34.59 -5.01 23.63
C PRO A 39 -35.39 -6.32 23.65
N LEU A 40 -35.30 -7.12 22.60
CA LEU A 40 -36.05 -8.39 22.47
C LEU A 40 -35.17 -9.64 22.71
N GLY A 41 -33.85 -9.47 22.89
CA GLY A 41 -32.92 -10.58 23.04
C GLY A 41 -32.64 -11.36 21.74
N THR A 42 -33.29 -10.97 20.65
CA THR A 42 -33.17 -11.66 19.36
C THR A 42 -31.79 -11.46 18.71
N GLY A 43 -31.17 -10.33 18.95
CA GLY A 43 -29.81 -10.03 18.48
C GLY A 43 -28.78 -10.99 19.02
N LYS A 44 -28.83 -11.34 20.30
CA LYS A 44 -27.98 -12.35 20.94
C LYS A 44 -28.29 -13.74 20.38
N LEU A 45 -29.57 -14.09 20.27
CA LEU A 45 -30.01 -15.41 19.77
C LEU A 45 -29.54 -15.67 18.34
N LEU A 46 -29.56 -14.64 17.49
CA LEU A 46 -29.18 -14.73 16.09
C LEU A 46 -27.71 -14.34 15.84
N GLY A 47 -26.94 -14.01 16.87
CA GLY A 47 -25.55 -13.58 16.74
C GLY A 47 -25.37 -12.16 16.17
N LEU A 48 -26.45 -11.39 15.98
CA LEU A 48 -26.43 -10.07 15.37
C LEU A 48 -25.79 -9.00 16.26
N SER A 49 -25.86 -9.17 17.59
CA SER A 49 -25.24 -8.24 18.54
C SER A 49 -23.72 -8.22 18.45
N SER A 50 -23.10 -9.25 17.87
CA SER A 50 -21.65 -9.31 17.63
C SER A 50 -21.22 -8.46 16.43
N LEU A 51 -22.14 -8.02 15.58
CA LEU A 51 -21.88 -7.15 14.44
C LEU A 51 -21.74 -5.69 14.85
N TYR A 52 -22.33 -5.32 15.98
CA TYR A 52 -22.23 -3.97 16.51
C TYR A 52 -20.79 -3.69 16.96
N GLN A 53 -20.12 -2.80 16.27
CA GLN A 53 -18.86 -2.22 16.67
C GLN A 53 -19.14 -0.76 17.05
N PRO A 54 -19.13 -0.39 18.35
CA PRO A 54 -19.26 1.02 18.72
C PRO A 54 -18.14 1.81 18.03
N GLU A 55 -18.47 2.95 17.44
CA GLU A 55 -17.50 3.89 16.89
C GLU A 55 -16.60 4.43 18.02
N GLY A 56 -15.70 3.62 18.41
CA GLY A 56 -14.59 3.90 19.26
C GLY A 56 -13.54 2.91 18.83
N HIS A 57 -12.44 3.40 18.34
CA HIS A 57 -11.30 2.59 17.95
C HIS A 57 -10.95 1.63 19.10
N HIS A 58 -11.57 0.47 19.12
CA HIS A 58 -11.00 -0.65 19.84
C HIS A 58 -9.79 -1.10 19.02
N HIS A 59 -8.68 -0.38 19.19
CA HIS A 59 -7.43 -1.07 19.17
C HIS A 59 -7.64 -2.27 20.09
N HIS A 60 -7.70 -3.47 19.53
CA HIS A 60 -7.37 -4.65 20.29
C HIS A 60 -5.98 -4.37 20.83
N VAL A 61 -5.94 -3.86 22.06
CA VAL A 61 -4.73 -3.93 22.87
C VAL A 61 -4.55 -5.42 23.10
N HIS A 62 -3.89 -6.07 22.12
CA HIS A 62 -3.15 -7.25 22.47
C HIS A 62 -2.20 -6.74 23.54
N THR A 63 -2.38 -7.18 24.76
CA THR A 63 -1.32 -7.14 25.77
C THR A 63 -0.19 -7.97 25.18
N VAL A 64 0.61 -7.32 24.36
CA VAL A 64 1.86 -7.88 23.86
C VAL A 64 2.74 -7.89 25.08
N GLU A 65 2.96 -9.07 25.65
CA GLU A 65 4.07 -9.30 26.54
C GLU A 65 5.30 -8.68 25.89
N SER A 66 5.77 -7.55 26.46
CA SER A 66 6.91 -6.76 25.98
C SER A 66 6.98 -6.67 24.45
N ALA A 67 6.29 -5.67 23.86
CA ALA A 67 6.52 -5.32 22.47
C ALA A 67 8.02 -5.19 22.22
N PRO A 68 8.57 -5.87 21.19
CA PRO A 68 9.97 -5.71 20.88
C PRO A 68 10.22 -4.21 20.67
N THR A 69 11.17 -3.67 21.44
CA THR A 69 11.56 -2.26 21.30
C THR A 69 12.31 -2.16 20.00
N TYR A 70 11.62 -1.78 18.93
CA TYR A 70 12.28 -1.43 17.67
C TYR A 70 13.08 -0.14 17.92
N PRO A 71 14.36 -0.10 17.53
CA PRO A 71 15.12 1.13 17.64
C PRO A 71 14.40 2.21 16.83
N ILE A 72 14.18 3.37 17.42
CA ILE A 72 13.74 4.54 16.68
C ILE A 72 14.88 4.87 15.72
N LEU A 73 14.65 4.59 14.43
CA LEU A 73 15.59 4.98 13.39
C LEU A 73 15.32 6.45 13.09
N THR A 74 16.29 7.30 13.45
CA THR A 74 16.30 8.65 12.93
C THR A 74 16.64 8.52 11.45
N MET A 75 15.63 8.62 10.59
CA MET A 75 15.85 8.73 9.17
C MET A 75 16.47 10.10 8.90
N ALA A 76 17.50 10.16 8.07
CA ALA A 76 17.83 11.39 7.37
C ALA A 76 16.56 11.85 6.60
N ASP A 77 16.42 13.13 6.38
CA ASP A 77 15.29 13.68 5.64
C ASP A 77 15.08 12.85 4.36
N ALA A 78 13.94 12.16 4.30
CA ALA A 78 13.62 11.30 3.18
C ALA A 78 13.26 12.15 1.97
N GLY A 79 13.68 11.71 0.79
CA GLY A 79 13.31 12.33 -0.47
C GLY A 79 14.33 13.32 -1.00
N SER A 80 13.97 13.94 -2.12
CA SER A 80 14.78 14.96 -2.77
C SER A 80 14.83 16.24 -1.93
N ASP A 81 15.99 16.84 -1.84
CA ASP A 81 16.15 18.16 -1.25
C ASP A 81 15.31 19.16 -2.06
N PRO A 82 14.42 19.96 -1.43
CA PRO A 82 13.59 20.94 -2.14
C PRO A 82 14.39 21.99 -2.94
N SER A 83 15.66 22.17 -2.62
CA SER A 83 16.56 23.06 -3.36
C SER A 83 17.11 22.45 -4.64
N ILE A 84 16.98 21.13 -4.82
CA ILE A 84 17.42 20.43 -6.03
C ILE A 84 16.38 20.62 -7.12
N PRO A 85 16.76 21.15 -8.30
CA PRO A 85 15.80 21.32 -9.40
C PRO A 85 15.29 19.96 -9.89
N MET A 86 14.04 19.94 -10.35
CA MET A 86 13.48 18.77 -11.03
C MET A 86 14.38 18.37 -12.21
N PRO A 87 14.67 17.09 -12.42
CA PRO A 87 15.50 16.63 -13.54
C PRO A 87 14.96 17.13 -14.87
N LYS A 88 15.84 17.60 -15.76
CA LYS A 88 15.44 18.11 -17.10
C LYS A 88 14.70 17.06 -17.91
N GLU A 89 15.08 15.80 -17.73
CA GLU A 89 14.43 14.65 -18.35
C GLU A 89 12.94 14.54 -18.02
N ALA A 90 12.53 15.06 -16.85
CA ALA A 90 11.12 15.10 -16.46
C ALA A 90 10.27 16.01 -17.38
N ASN A 91 10.89 16.98 -18.07
CA ASN A 91 10.21 17.85 -19.03
C ASN A 91 10.13 17.24 -20.45
N ASN A 92 10.85 16.15 -20.72
CA ASN A 92 10.79 15.49 -22.01
C ASN A 92 9.39 14.94 -22.26
N PRO A 93 8.92 14.93 -23.53
CA PRO A 93 7.65 14.32 -23.88
C PRO A 93 7.68 12.81 -23.58
N ALA A 94 6.51 12.23 -23.32
CA ALA A 94 6.41 10.79 -23.22
C ALA A 94 6.80 10.12 -24.54
N PRO A 95 7.48 8.97 -24.52
CA PRO A 95 7.83 8.25 -25.75
C PRO A 95 6.56 7.73 -26.43
N GLU A 96 6.58 7.64 -27.77
CA GLU A 96 5.47 7.07 -28.55
C GLU A 96 5.22 5.59 -28.21
N LYS A 97 6.27 4.87 -27.85
CA LYS A 97 6.21 3.45 -27.53
C LYS A 97 7.06 3.13 -26.32
N GLN A 98 6.47 2.38 -25.40
CA GLN A 98 7.17 1.84 -24.23
C GLN A 98 8.02 0.61 -24.58
N TYR A 99 8.93 0.23 -23.70
CA TYR A 99 9.58 -1.07 -23.78
C TYR A 99 8.54 -2.19 -23.73
N ASN A 100 8.87 -3.33 -24.34
CA ASN A 100 8.03 -4.52 -24.26
C ASN A 100 7.92 -4.97 -22.81
N GLU A 101 6.76 -5.50 -22.45
CA GLU A 101 6.60 -6.12 -21.13
C GLU A 101 7.52 -7.32 -20.98
N ARG A 102 8.11 -7.42 -19.80
CA ARG A 102 8.94 -8.56 -19.38
C ARG A 102 8.71 -8.89 -17.92
N GLU A 103 9.17 -10.06 -17.52
CA GLU A 103 9.11 -10.52 -16.14
C GLU A 103 10.45 -11.15 -15.78
N ASP A 104 11.05 -10.72 -14.67
CA ASP A 104 12.33 -11.19 -14.18
C ASP A 104 12.30 -11.47 -12.69
N SER A 105 13.13 -12.41 -12.26
CA SER A 105 13.47 -12.65 -10.88
C SER A 105 14.98 -12.57 -10.72
N VAL A 106 15.45 -11.61 -9.95
CA VAL A 106 16.89 -11.35 -9.73
C VAL A 106 17.23 -11.56 -8.27
N THR A 107 18.36 -12.21 -8.01
CA THR A 107 18.87 -12.42 -6.66
C THR A 107 20.13 -11.62 -6.45
N VAL A 108 20.18 -10.81 -5.39
CA VAL A 108 21.29 -9.94 -5.02
C VAL A 108 21.77 -10.28 -3.63
N ARG A 109 23.06 -10.50 -3.44
CA ARG A 109 23.68 -10.68 -2.12
C ARG A 109 24.21 -9.35 -1.61
N VAL A 110 23.74 -8.91 -0.47
CA VAL A 110 24.18 -7.70 0.23
C VAL A 110 25.09 -8.14 1.38
N LEU A 111 26.39 -7.96 1.22
CA LEU A 111 27.36 -8.38 2.22
C LEU A 111 27.20 -7.62 3.54
N ALA A 112 27.57 -8.24 4.64
CA ALA A 112 27.56 -7.63 5.98
C ALA A 112 28.24 -6.26 5.99
N GLY A 113 27.55 -5.23 6.48
CA GLY A 113 28.04 -3.85 6.55
C GLY A 113 28.21 -3.14 5.21
N LYS A 114 27.84 -3.76 4.07
CA LYS A 114 28.00 -3.19 2.72
C LYS A 114 26.66 -2.75 2.11
N GLY A 115 26.75 -2.02 1.01
CA GLY A 115 25.64 -1.66 0.15
C GLY A 115 25.86 -2.16 -1.27
N ILE A 116 24.77 -2.26 -2.02
CA ILE A 116 24.77 -2.63 -3.44
C ILE A 116 23.58 -1.97 -4.14
N GLU A 117 23.75 -1.68 -5.41
CA GLU A 117 22.67 -1.17 -6.25
C GLU A 117 22.17 -2.22 -7.24
N PHE A 118 20.88 -2.16 -7.50
CA PHE A 118 20.23 -2.84 -8.61
C PHE A 118 19.44 -1.82 -9.42
N LYS A 119 19.67 -1.72 -10.71
CA LYS A 119 19.06 -0.74 -11.61
C LYS A 119 18.42 -1.40 -12.82
N MET A 120 17.36 -0.78 -13.31
CA MET A 120 16.68 -1.07 -14.58
C MET A 120 16.49 0.22 -15.36
N ASN A 121 16.46 0.14 -16.68
CA ASN A 121 16.14 1.28 -17.53
C ASN A 121 14.63 1.31 -17.75
N VAL A 122 13.99 2.45 -17.53
CA VAL A 122 12.56 2.66 -17.71
C VAL A 122 12.36 3.95 -18.51
N LEU A 123 11.50 3.91 -19.51
CA LEU A 123 11.08 5.10 -20.24
C LEU A 123 10.08 5.90 -19.43
N LYS A 124 9.98 7.21 -19.68
CA LYS A 124 8.97 8.04 -19.02
C LYS A 124 7.58 7.43 -19.14
N TYR A 125 6.88 7.30 -18.00
CA TYR A 125 5.57 6.63 -17.83
C TYR A 125 5.58 5.11 -18.03
N GLY A 126 6.73 4.49 -18.24
CA GLY A 126 6.89 3.05 -18.16
C GLY A 126 6.47 2.54 -16.76
N LYS A 127 5.73 1.45 -16.74
CA LYS A 127 5.16 0.88 -15.50
C LYS A 127 5.85 -0.41 -15.14
N VAL A 128 6.24 -0.54 -13.88
CA VAL A 128 6.87 -1.74 -13.34
C VAL A 128 6.21 -2.11 -12.01
N LYS A 129 5.61 -3.29 -11.96
CA LYS A 129 5.23 -3.93 -10.69
C LYS A 129 6.46 -4.61 -10.12
N TYR A 130 6.68 -4.46 -8.84
CA TYR A 130 7.84 -5.03 -8.17
C TYR A 130 7.49 -5.61 -6.82
N GLU A 131 8.25 -6.61 -6.44
CA GLU A 131 8.34 -7.16 -5.10
C GLU A 131 9.80 -7.46 -4.81
N TRP A 132 10.27 -7.13 -3.63
CA TRP A 132 11.52 -7.67 -3.15
C TRP A 132 11.37 -8.20 -1.74
N VAL A 133 12.11 -9.26 -1.43
CA VAL A 133 12.09 -9.94 -0.15
C VAL A 133 13.49 -10.39 0.23
N THR A 134 13.83 -10.28 1.52
CA THR A 134 15.09 -10.84 2.05
C THR A 134 14.89 -12.28 2.50
N ASP A 135 15.95 -13.08 2.44
CA ASP A 135 15.97 -14.42 3.03
C ASP A 135 15.91 -14.38 4.56
N HIS A 136 16.46 -13.32 5.16
CA HIS A 136 16.38 -13.03 6.58
C HIS A 136 16.77 -11.58 6.86
N GLY A 137 16.41 -11.08 8.05
CA GLY A 137 16.83 -9.74 8.49
C GLY A 137 16.17 -8.61 7.72
N VAL A 138 16.59 -7.40 8.04
CA VAL A 138 16.07 -6.13 7.51
C VAL A 138 17.17 -5.38 6.81
N LEU A 139 16.89 -4.81 5.65
CA LEU A 139 17.78 -3.91 4.92
C LEU A 139 17.22 -2.47 4.94
N PHE A 140 18.11 -1.50 4.92
CA PHE A 140 17.78 -0.19 4.39
C PHE A 140 17.70 -0.29 2.87
N SER A 141 16.68 0.29 2.30
CA SER A 141 16.50 0.42 0.85
C SER A 141 16.16 1.86 0.51
N ASP A 142 16.78 2.36 -0.54
CA ASP A 142 16.44 3.63 -1.18
C ASP A 142 16.07 3.33 -2.63
N PHE A 143 14.80 3.49 -2.96
CA PHE A 143 14.31 3.38 -4.33
C PHE A 143 14.41 4.75 -4.98
N HIS A 144 15.26 4.88 -5.99
CA HIS A 144 15.60 6.15 -6.60
C HIS A 144 15.82 6.06 -8.12
N GLY A 145 15.83 7.22 -8.78
CA GLY A 145 16.20 7.39 -10.18
C GLY A 145 17.50 8.17 -10.30
N GLU A 146 18.37 7.77 -11.23
CA GLU A 146 19.56 8.54 -11.58
C GLU A 146 19.18 9.70 -12.49
N VAL A 147 19.74 10.87 -12.19
CA VAL A 147 19.63 12.06 -13.03
C VAL A 147 20.98 12.37 -13.69
N LYS A 148 20.95 12.87 -14.92
CA LYS A 148 22.16 13.16 -15.69
C LYS A 148 22.80 14.50 -15.32
N GLU A 149 22.10 15.30 -14.51
CA GLU A 149 22.58 16.59 -14.08
C GLU A 149 23.56 16.44 -12.94
N GLU A 150 24.57 17.29 -12.91
CA GLU A 150 25.49 17.40 -11.79
C GLU A 150 24.73 17.96 -10.56
N HIS A 151 25.04 17.43 -9.39
CA HIS A 151 24.47 17.95 -8.16
C HIS A 151 24.88 19.43 -7.97
N PRO A 152 23.95 20.33 -7.61
CA PRO A 152 24.27 21.74 -7.37
C PRO A 152 25.34 21.96 -6.30
N ASP A 153 25.43 21.08 -5.30
CA ASP A 153 26.49 21.09 -4.30
C ASP A 153 27.64 20.18 -4.75
N PRO A 154 28.83 20.75 -5.08
CA PRO A 154 29.98 20.00 -5.56
C PRO A 154 30.59 19.04 -4.53
N LYS A 155 30.12 19.05 -3.29
CA LYS A 155 30.53 18.10 -2.24
C LYS A 155 29.75 16.81 -2.28
N LYS A 156 28.68 16.74 -3.07
CA LYS A 156 27.89 15.54 -3.26
C LYS A 156 28.31 14.87 -4.58
N ASP A 157 28.84 13.67 -4.48
CA ASP A 157 29.40 12.93 -5.62
C ASP A 157 28.33 12.32 -6.52
N GLU A 158 27.08 12.21 -6.04
CA GLU A 158 25.97 11.57 -6.74
C GLU A 158 24.74 12.49 -6.75
N PHE A 159 24.09 12.56 -7.89
CA PHE A 159 22.81 13.23 -8.05
C PHE A 159 21.73 12.24 -8.46
N PHE A 160 20.78 12.04 -7.58
CA PHE A 160 19.65 11.13 -7.80
C PHE A 160 18.40 11.67 -7.09
N GLU A 161 17.26 11.19 -7.51
CA GLU A 161 15.97 11.53 -6.91
C GLU A 161 15.42 10.31 -6.19
N SER A 162 15.35 10.38 -4.85
CA SER A 162 14.77 9.33 -4.02
C SER A 162 13.25 9.37 -4.08
N TYR A 163 12.65 8.21 -4.33
CA TYR A 163 11.19 8.03 -4.35
C TYR A 163 10.69 7.47 -3.02
N THR A 164 11.45 6.54 -2.45
CA THR A 164 11.06 5.86 -1.22
C THR A 164 12.27 5.32 -0.50
N GLU A 165 12.44 5.70 0.75
CA GLU A 165 13.41 5.11 1.67
C GLU A 165 12.68 4.26 2.72
N ALA A 166 13.22 3.10 3.04
CA ALA A 166 12.62 2.21 4.02
C ALA A 166 13.64 1.28 4.69
N TYR A 167 13.31 0.87 5.91
CA TYR A 167 13.90 -0.30 6.55
C TYR A 167 12.88 -1.43 6.53
N SER A 168 13.13 -2.47 5.76
CA SER A 168 12.18 -3.57 5.60
C SER A 168 12.87 -4.88 5.26
N ASN A 169 12.15 -5.97 5.37
CA ASN A 169 12.53 -7.29 4.85
C ASN A 169 11.74 -7.65 3.58
N ASN A 170 10.72 -6.88 3.24
CA ASN A 170 9.97 -7.01 1.99
C ASN A 170 9.26 -5.71 1.64
N ILE A 171 9.15 -5.41 0.35
CA ILE A 171 8.30 -4.34 -0.18
C ILE A 171 7.70 -4.81 -1.49
N ILE A 172 6.43 -4.50 -1.70
CA ILE A 172 5.72 -4.69 -2.95
C ILE A 172 5.13 -3.36 -3.41
N GLY A 173 5.17 -3.10 -4.72
CA GLY A 173 4.64 -1.85 -5.24
C GLY A 173 4.47 -1.83 -6.76
N THR A 174 4.02 -0.68 -7.23
CA THR A 174 3.99 -0.34 -8.65
C THR A 174 4.66 1.01 -8.84
N PHE A 175 5.62 1.06 -9.72
CA PHE A 175 6.34 2.26 -10.11
C PHE A 175 5.88 2.72 -11.49
N CYS A 176 5.74 4.02 -11.66
CA CYS A 176 5.55 4.68 -12.95
C CYS A 176 6.65 5.74 -13.07
N ALA A 177 7.56 5.56 -14.03
CA ALA A 177 8.75 6.40 -14.14
C ALA A 177 8.38 7.86 -14.46
N PRO A 178 8.83 8.84 -13.67
CA PRO A 178 8.58 10.26 -13.94
C PRO A 178 9.39 10.79 -15.12
N TYR A 179 10.50 10.16 -15.44
CA TYR A 179 11.38 10.47 -16.58
C TYR A 179 12.08 9.20 -17.08
N GLU A 180 12.64 9.28 -18.26
CA GLU A 180 13.46 8.22 -18.84
C GLU A 180 14.83 8.17 -18.15
N GLY A 181 15.21 6.98 -17.66
CA GLY A 181 16.51 6.81 -17.00
C GLY A 181 16.66 5.46 -16.32
N ARG A 182 17.71 5.39 -15.52
CA ARG A 182 18.01 4.25 -14.65
C ARG A 182 17.30 4.45 -13.32
N HIS A 183 16.45 3.50 -12.95
CA HIS A 183 15.70 3.50 -11.70
C HIS A 183 15.94 2.18 -10.99
N GLY A 184 15.94 2.19 -9.65
CA GLY A 184 16.15 0.97 -8.89
C GLY A 184 16.46 1.22 -7.44
N TRP A 185 17.04 0.24 -6.79
CA TRP A 185 17.25 0.25 -5.36
C TRP A 185 18.74 0.28 -5.02
N TYR A 186 19.09 1.11 -4.05
CA TYR A 186 20.26 0.92 -3.23
C TYR A 186 19.85 0.13 -1.99
N PHE A 187 20.49 -1.01 -1.73
CA PHE A 187 20.29 -1.78 -0.52
C PHE A 187 21.51 -1.65 0.39
N LYS A 188 21.28 -1.36 1.67
CA LYS A 188 22.32 -1.30 2.69
C LYS A 188 22.06 -2.30 3.78
N ASN A 189 23.01 -3.21 3.97
CA ASN A 189 23.02 -4.17 5.07
C ASN A 189 23.81 -3.58 6.25
N LYS A 190 23.13 -3.30 7.35
CA LYS A 190 23.76 -2.84 8.60
C LYS A 190 24.01 -3.97 9.61
N SER A 191 23.66 -5.20 9.24
CA SER A 191 23.85 -6.39 10.10
C SER A 191 25.25 -6.98 9.95
N ALA A 192 25.57 -7.93 10.84
CA ALA A 192 26.83 -8.68 10.83
C ALA A 192 26.82 -9.93 9.92
N LYS A 193 25.68 -10.21 9.23
CA LYS A 193 25.52 -11.35 8.34
C LYS A 193 25.15 -10.89 6.94
N ASP A 194 25.58 -11.61 5.93
CA ASP A 194 25.14 -11.37 4.55
C ASP A 194 23.64 -11.60 4.44
N ILE A 195 22.94 -10.78 3.65
CA ILE A 195 21.52 -10.90 3.39
C ILE A 195 21.32 -11.07 1.89
N VAL A 196 20.47 -12.00 1.50
CA VAL A 196 20.10 -12.23 0.11
C VAL A 196 18.74 -11.60 -0.17
N VAL A 197 18.66 -10.76 -1.20
CA VAL A 197 17.43 -10.12 -1.68
C VAL A 197 17.00 -10.80 -2.96
N THR A 198 15.76 -11.25 -3.02
CA THR A 198 15.10 -11.66 -4.27
C THR A 198 14.21 -10.55 -4.74
N ILE A 199 14.44 -10.04 -5.94
CA ILE A 199 13.68 -8.97 -6.59
C ILE A 199 12.89 -9.58 -7.74
N ARG A 200 11.56 -9.43 -7.72
CA ARG A 200 10.67 -9.84 -8.80
C ARG A 200 10.12 -8.61 -9.47
N LEU A 201 10.19 -8.58 -10.79
CA LEU A 201 9.81 -7.44 -11.61
C LEU A 201 8.87 -7.90 -12.72
N LYS A 202 7.85 -7.09 -13.00
CA LYS A 202 6.97 -7.30 -14.16
C LYS A 202 6.54 -5.95 -14.73
N GLY A 203 6.82 -5.72 -16.02
CA GLY A 203 6.44 -4.46 -16.67
C GLY A 203 7.33 -4.06 -17.83
N GLN A 204 7.40 -2.76 -18.07
CA GLN A 204 8.00 -2.11 -19.24
C GLN A 204 9.38 -1.54 -18.89
N TYR A 205 10.40 -2.37 -18.94
CA TYR A 205 11.78 -2.00 -18.60
C TYR A 205 12.79 -2.85 -19.39
N THR A 206 14.07 -2.48 -19.30
CA THR A 206 15.23 -3.31 -19.70
C THR A 206 16.22 -3.43 -18.52
N LEU A 207 16.98 -4.50 -18.48
CA LEU A 207 18.10 -4.70 -17.53
C LEU A 207 19.42 -4.37 -18.22
#